data_c20e3cf8606591ca6d46de0e152b1b9c
#
_entry.id   c20e3cf8606591ca6d46de0e152b1b9c
#
_cell.length_a   1.000
_cell.length_b   1.000
_cell.length_c   1.000
_cell.angle_alpha   90.00
_cell.angle_beta   90.00
_cell.angle_gamma   90.00
#
_symmetry.space_group_name_H-M   'P 1'
#
loop_
_entity.id
_entity.type
_entity.pdbx_description
1 polymer ?
#
loop_
_entity_poly.entity_id
_entity_poly.type
_entity_poly.pdbx_seq_one_letter_code
_entity_poly.pdbx_strand_id
1 'polypeptide(L)'
;MKYIPPVVSVLLGLLFISASVMVLFNLVQPKPEDMPPEGSPAALFMGALGPTGMLTLIKLCELVGGLLVIVPRTRNIGLLVLGPIIVNILAYHALIAKDLTSSGGTIGMLAFLSLAPLYLLWVERRAWAGLLRR
;
A
#
# COMPACT_ATOMS: atom_id res chain seq x y z
N MET A 1 -6.64 3.82 25.01
CA MET A 1 -6.95 3.55 23.60
C MET A 1 -6.93 4.78 22.68
N LYS A 2 -6.78 5.99 23.21
CA LYS A 2 -6.78 7.26 22.44
C LYS A 2 -5.60 7.42 21.48
N TYR A 3 -4.49 6.73 21.74
CA TYR A 3 -3.24 6.85 20.96
C TYR A 3 -3.04 5.77 19.90
N ILE A 4 -3.87 4.73 19.87
CA ILE A 4 -3.72 3.62 18.90
C ILE A 4 -3.99 4.08 17.47
N PRO A 5 -5.09 4.79 17.16
CA PRO A 5 -5.35 5.23 15.79
C PRO A 5 -4.25 6.12 15.19
N PRO A 6 -3.71 7.15 15.90
CA PRO A 6 -2.62 7.94 15.34
C PRO A 6 -1.33 7.11 15.14
N VAL A 7 -1.01 6.19 16.03
CA VAL A 7 0.16 5.31 15.85
C VAL A 7 0.01 4.44 14.62
N VAL A 8 -1.14 3.79 14.46
CA VAL A 8 -1.41 2.94 13.29
C VAL A 8 -1.36 3.75 11.98
N SER A 9 -1.93 4.96 11.97
CA SER A 9 -1.91 5.81 10.77
C SER A 9 -0.50 6.33 10.44
N VAL A 10 0.31 6.65 11.44
CA VAL A 10 1.71 7.04 11.22
C VAL A 10 2.53 5.87 10.66
N LEU A 11 2.39 4.68 11.24
CA LEU A 11 3.07 3.48 10.74
C LEU A 11 2.68 3.13 9.31
N LEU A 12 1.37 3.17 9.00
CA LEU A 12 0.86 2.94 7.66
C LEU A 12 1.40 3.99 6.66
N GLY A 13 1.35 5.26 7.03
CA GLY A 13 1.85 6.35 6.20
C GLY A 13 3.36 6.26 5.95
N LEU A 14 4.15 5.99 6.98
CA LEU A 14 5.60 5.83 6.86
C LEU A 14 5.98 4.64 5.97
N LEU A 15 5.23 3.54 6.04
CA LEU A 15 5.44 2.38 5.18
C LEU A 15 5.28 2.77 3.70
N PHE A 16 4.19 3.47 3.35
CA PHE A 16 3.95 3.90 1.97
C PHE A 16 4.92 4.99 1.52
N ILE A 17 5.25 5.95 2.37
CA ILE A 17 6.22 7.01 2.06
C ILE A 17 7.59 6.39 1.80
N SER A 18 8.09 5.52 2.68
CA SER A 18 9.38 4.88 2.51
C SER A 18 9.45 4.03 1.24
N ALA A 19 8.43 3.19 1.00
CA ALA A 19 8.35 2.39 -0.22
C ALA A 19 8.33 3.24 -1.50
N SER A 20 7.60 4.36 -1.48
CA SER A 20 7.51 5.28 -2.62
C SER A 20 8.83 6.00 -2.87
N VAL A 21 9.43 6.54 -1.84
CA VAL A 21 10.72 7.26 -1.95
C VAL A 21 11.83 6.33 -2.46
N MET A 22 11.89 5.10 -1.94
CA MET A 22 12.88 4.11 -2.39
C MET A 22 12.78 3.82 -3.90
N VAL A 23 11.58 3.73 -4.44
CA VAL A 23 11.36 3.44 -5.86
C VAL A 23 11.53 4.70 -6.71
N LEU A 24 10.92 5.84 -6.33
CA LEU A 24 10.96 7.08 -7.11
C LEU A 24 12.37 7.64 -7.27
N PHE A 25 13.21 7.50 -6.25
CA PHE A 25 14.59 7.97 -6.26
C PHE A 25 15.61 6.87 -6.58
N ASN A 26 15.16 5.67 -6.98
CA ASN A 26 16.01 4.52 -7.28
C ASN A 26 17.03 4.21 -6.17
N LEU A 27 16.64 4.36 -4.91
CA LEU A 27 17.50 4.14 -3.75
C LEU A 27 17.77 2.65 -3.50
N VAL A 28 16.86 1.78 -3.93
CA VAL A 28 16.99 0.34 -3.82
C VAL A 28 16.83 -0.26 -5.21
N GLN A 29 17.84 -0.99 -5.64
CA GLN A 29 17.76 -1.78 -6.86
C GLN A 29 17.37 -3.22 -6.49
N PRO A 30 16.35 -3.81 -7.14
CA PRO A 30 16.02 -5.21 -6.91
C PRO A 30 17.21 -6.09 -7.28
N LYS A 31 17.57 -7.02 -6.40
CA LYS A 31 18.60 -8.00 -6.70
C LYS A 31 18.08 -8.99 -7.73
N PRO A 32 18.95 -9.58 -8.58
CA PRO A 32 18.54 -10.59 -9.53
C PRO A 32 17.81 -11.79 -8.89
N GLU A 33 18.20 -12.14 -7.65
CA GLU A 33 17.59 -13.22 -6.86
C GLU A 33 16.16 -12.92 -6.38
N ASP A 34 15.80 -11.63 -6.27
CA ASP A 34 14.48 -11.17 -5.85
C ASP A 34 13.53 -10.93 -7.04
N MET A 35 14.06 -11.05 -8.28
CA MET A 35 13.25 -10.87 -9.47
C MET A 35 12.40 -12.11 -9.76
N PRO A 36 11.14 -11.94 -10.17
CA PRO A 36 10.32 -13.07 -10.56
C PRO A 36 10.92 -13.75 -11.83
N PRO A 37 10.75 -15.07 -11.97
CA PRO A 37 11.26 -15.82 -13.13
C PRO A 37 10.80 -15.20 -14.46
N GLU A 38 11.69 -15.16 -15.44
CA GLU A 38 11.35 -14.66 -16.78
C GLU A 38 10.13 -15.38 -17.38
N GLY A 39 9.24 -14.63 -18.01
CA GLY A 39 8.00 -15.15 -18.59
C GLY A 39 6.91 -15.48 -17.58
N SER A 40 7.17 -15.36 -16.28
CA SER A 40 6.12 -15.52 -15.28
C SER A 40 5.10 -14.37 -15.33
N PRO A 41 3.84 -14.59 -14.90
CA PRO A 41 2.85 -13.53 -14.82
C PRO A 41 3.32 -12.32 -13.99
N ALA A 42 4.10 -12.55 -12.93
CA ALA A 42 4.67 -11.50 -12.12
C ALA A 42 5.72 -10.67 -12.86
N ALA A 43 6.62 -11.33 -13.64
CA ALA A 43 7.62 -10.64 -14.45
C ALA A 43 6.96 -9.79 -15.56
N LEU A 44 5.94 -10.32 -16.23
CA LEU A 44 5.17 -9.61 -17.26
C LEU A 44 4.43 -8.40 -16.68
N PHE A 45 3.79 -8.56 -15.52
CA PHE A 45 3.09 -7.49 -14.83
C PHE A 45 4.05 -6.35 -14.45
N MET A 46 5.16 -6.69 -13.78
CA MET A 46 6.17 -5.70 -13.39
C MET A 46 6.84 -5.05 -14.59
N GLY A 47 7.11 -5.83 -15.65
CA GLY A 47 7.68 -5.33 -16.90
C GLY A 47 6.78 -4.35 -17.64
N ALA A 48 5.47 -4.46 -17.49
CA ALA A 48 4.51 -3.50 -18.05
C ALA A 48 4.42 -2.19 -17.24
N LEU A 49 4.53 -2.26 -15.90
CA LEU A 49 4.38 -1.10 -15.03
C LEU A 49 5.50 -0.05 -15.20
N GLY A 50 6.74 -0.49 -15.38
CA GLY A 50 7.90 0.38 -15.48
C GLY A 50 7.85 1.29 -16.72
N PRO A 51 7.91 0.73 -17.94
CA PRO A 51 7.98 1.49 -19.19
C PRO A 51 6.77 2.36 -19.48
N THR A 52 5.60 1.98 -18.96
CA THR A 52 4.34 2.74 -19.16
C THR A 52 4.21 3.96 -18.24
N GLY A 53 5.09 4.12 -17.26
CA GLY A 53 4.97 5.17 -16.23
C GLY A 53 3.90 4.87 -15.16
N MET A 54 3.18 3.74 -15.27
CA MET A 54 2.18 3.35 -14.27
C MET A 54 2.78 3.16 -12.89
N LEU A 55 3.99 2.60 -12.80
CA LEU A 55 4.69 2.44 -11.53
C LEU A 55 4.93 3.80 -10.87
N THR A 56 5.39 4.79 -11.63
CA THR A 56 5.62 6.16 -11.14
C THR A 56 4.33 6.78 -10.62
N LEU A 57 3.22 6.64 -11.36
CA LEU A 57 1.92 7.14 -10.95
C LEU A 57 1.45 6.49 -9.64
N ILE A 58 1.55 5.17 -9.54
CA ILE A 58 1.20 4.43 -8.33
C ILE A 58 2.04 4.92 -7.14
N LYS A 59 3.35 5.08 -7.33
CA LYS A 59 4.26 5.54 -6.26
C LYS A 59 4.00 6.98 -5.84
N LEU A 60 3.60 7.85 -6.75
CA LEU A 60 3.14 9.20 -6.40
C LEU A 60 1.85 9.17 -5.58
N CYS A 61 0.89 8.35 -5.97
CA CYS A 61 -0.35 8.16 -5.19
C CYS A 61 -0.07 7.57 -3.80
N GLU A 62 0.85 6.61 -3.69
CA GLU A 62 1.27 6.04 -2.41
C GLU A 62 1.93 7.11 -1.52
N LEU A 63 2.80 7.95 -2.09
CA LEU A 63 3.46 9.04 -1.37
C LEU A 63 2.44 10.04 -0.83
N VAL A 64 1.55 10.53 -1.70
CA VAL A 64 0.50 11.48 -1.32
C VAL A 64 -0.47 10.86 -0.32
N GLY A 65 -0.94 9.65 -0.57
CA GLY A 65 -1.84 8.92 0.33
C GLY A 65 -1.20 8.65 1.69
N GLY A 66 0.08 8.29 1.71
CA GLY A 66 0.86 8.10 2.93
C GLY A 66 0.99 9.39 3.76
N LEU A 67 1.26 10.52 3.12
CA LEU A 67 1.29 11.83 3.80
C LEU A 67 -0.08 12.20 4.37
N LEU A 68 -1.13 12.02 3.58
CA LEU A 68 -2.50 12.37 3.98
C LEU A 68 -3.02 11.49 5.13
N VAL A 69 -2.64 10.21 5.17
CA VAL A 69 -3.13 9.29 6.22
C VAL A 69 -2.52 9.60 7.59
N ILE A 70 -1.31 10.14 7.65
CA ILE A 70 -0.64 10.53 8.91
C ILE A 70 -1.39 11.68 9.57
N VAL A 71 -1.88 12.64 8.80
CA VAL A 71 -2.53 13.83 9.32
C VAL A 71 -3.99 13.51 9.69
N PRO A 72 -4.42 13.70 10.94
CA PRO A 72 -5.76 13.31 11.38
C PRO A 72 -6.92 13.93 10.57
N ARG A 73 -6.73 15.17 10.09
CA ARG A 73 -7.77 15.89 9.32
C ARG A 73 -7.95 15.35 7.90
N THR A 74 -6.89 14.82 7.29
CA THR A 74 -6.88 14.33 5.90
C THR A 74 -6.82 12.81 5.82
N ARG A 75 -6.82 12.12 6.98
CA ARG A 75 -6.70 10.65 7.07
C ARG A 75 -7.68 9.92 6.18
N ASN A 76 -8.95 10.34 6.17
CA ASN A 76 -9.98 9.69 5.35
C ASN A 76 -9.70 9.83 3.84
N ILE A 77 -9.17 10.98 3.41
CA ILE A 77 -8.75 11.18 2.01
C ILE A 77 -7.55 10.27 1.71
N GLY A 78 -6.58 10.20 2.62
CA GLY A 78 -5.45 9.27 2.50
C GLY A 78 -5.90 7.81 2.36
N LEU A 79 -6.86 7.37 3.17
CA LEU A 79 -7.44 6.02 3.08
C LEU A 79 -8.17 5.78 1.76
N LEU A 80 -8.86 6.80 1.20
CA LEU A 80 -9.49 6.71 -0.12
C LEU A 80 -8.45 6.55 -1.24
N VAL A 81 -7.33 7.25 -1.16
CA VAL A 81 -6.25 7.15 -2.15
C VAL A 81 -5.52 5.81 -2.02
N LEU A 82 -5.20 5.38 -0.80
CA LEU A 82 -4.47 4.15 -0.53
C LEU A 82 -5.32 2.89 -0.69
N GLY A 83 -6.63 2.97 -0.47
CA GLY A 83 -7.52 1.81 -0.49
C GLY A 83 -7.42 0.96 -1.77
N PRO A 84 -7.63 1.54 -2.96
CA PRO A 84 -7.48 0.81 -4.23
C PRO A 84 -6.07 0.25 -4.43
N ILE A 85 -5.04 0.97 -3.99
CA ILE A 85 -3.65 0.54 -4.09
C ILE A 85 -3.40 -0.67 -3.20
N ILE A 86 -3.88 -0.64 -1.96
CA ILE A 86 -3.77 -1.75 -1.01
C ILE A 86 -4.47 -3.00 -1.56
N VAL A 87 -5.69 -2.84 -2.07
CA VAL A 87 -6.43 -3.94 -2.70
C VAL A 87 -5.64 -4.53 -3.88
N ASN A 88 -5.03 -3.68 -4.71
CA ASN A 88 -4.21 -4.12 -5.83
C ASN A 88 -2.94 -4.84 -5.36
N ILE A 89 -2.26 -4.38 -4.31
CA ILE A 89 -1.10 -5.06 -3.72
C ILE A 89 -1.50 -6.44 -3.21
N LEU A 90 -2.59 -6.55 -2.48
CA LEU A 90 -3.09 -7.83 -1.96
C LEU A 90 -3.48 -8.78 -3.10
N ALA A 91 -4.15 -8.27 -4.13
CA ALA A 91 -4.51 -9.05 -5.31
C ALA A 91 -3.29 -9.51 -6.09
N TYR A 92 -2.26 -8.66 -6.23
CA TYR A 92 -0.99 -9.04 -6.86
C TYR A 92 -0.36 -10.24 -6.15
N HIS A 93 -0.21 -10.17 -4.83
CA HIS A 93 0.37 -11.26 -4.04
C HIS A 93 -0.48 -12.53 -4.04
N ALA A 94 -1.82 -12.39 -4.05
CA ALA A 94 -2.72 -13.53 -4.04
C ALA A 94 -2.85 -14.22 -5.39
N LEU A 95 -2.93 -13.47 -6.48
CA LEU A 95 -3.34 -13.97 -7.79
C LEU A 95 -2.17 -14.10 -8.77
N ILE A 96 -1.22 -13.17 -8.72
CA ILE A 96 -0.12 -13.06 -9.68
C ILE A 96 1.16 -13.68 -9.14
N ALA A 97 1.68 -13.16 -8.03
CA ALA A 97 2.90 -13.67 -7.41
C ALA A 97 2.68 -15.00 -6.70
N LYS A 98 1.50 -15.22 -6.12
CA LYS A 98 1.12 -16.43 -5.35
C LYS A 98 2.08 -16.71 -4.20
N ASP A 99 2.57 -15.65 -3.56
CA ASP A 99 3.61 -15.69 -2.55
C ASP A 99 3.14 -15.25 -1.15
N LEU A 100 1.82 -15.32 -0.89
CA LEU A 100 1.20 -14.91 0.37
C LEU A 100 1.90 -15.48 1.62
N THR A 101 2.49 -16.66 1.50
CA THR A 101 3.14 -17.40 2.60
C THR A 101 4.63 -17.63 2.37
N SER A 102 5.25 -16.91 1.44
CA SER A 102 6.64 -17.14 1.04
C SER A 102 7.65 -16.86 2.14
N SER A 103 7.42 -15.84 2.95
CA SER A 103 8.25 -15.50 4.09
C SER A 103 7.46 -14.85 5.22
N GLY A 104 7.98 -14.93 6.45
CA GLY A 104 7.38 -14.26 7.60
C GLY A 104 7.27 -12.74 7.42
N GLY A 105 8.23 -12.13 6.71
CA GLY A 105 8.20 -10.71 6.37
C GLY A 105 7.04 -10.36 5.44
N THR A 106 6.81 -11.16 4.40
CA THR A 106 5.68 -10.99 3.46
C THR A 106 4.36 -11.15 4.18
N ILE A 107 4.21 -12.21 5.00
CA ILE A 107 3.00 -12.43 5.80
C ILE A 107 2.72 -11.25 6.73
N GLY A 108 3.72 -10.78 7.45
CA GLY A 108 3.59 -9.65 8.38
C GLY A 108 3.20 -8.36 7.66
N MET A 109 3.83 -8.06 6.53
CA MET A 109 3.53 -6.88 5.71
C MET A 109 2.08 -6.93 5.18
N LEU A 110 1.67 -8.05 4.58
CA LEU A 110 0.33 -8.20 4.01
C LEU A 110 -0.76 -8.19 5.09
N ALA A 111 -0.49 -8.80 6.25
CA ALA A 111 -1.39 -8.74 7.40
C ALA A 111 -1.55 -7.29 7.89
N PHE A 112 -0.46 -6.54 8.01
CA PHE A 112 -0.51 -5.13 8.39
C PHE A 112 -1.25 -4.28 7.36
N LEU A 113 -0.96 -4.45 6.06
CA LEU A 113 -1.65 -3.75 4.97
C LEU A 113 -3.15 -4.06 4.90
N SER A 114 -3.58 -5.23 5.38
CA SER A 114 -4.99 -5.60 5.45
C SER A 114 -5.67 -5.03 6.69
N LEU A 115 -5.06 -5.24 7.86
CA LEU A 115 -5.69 -4.94 9.14
C LEU A 115 -5.64 -3.47 9.52
N ALA A 116 -4.53 -2.76 9.23
CA ALA A 116 -4.37 -1.37 9.61
C ALA A 116 -5.39 -0.44 8.94
N PRO A 117 -5.62 -0.50 7.61
CA PRO A 117 -6.65 0.32 6.97
C PRO A 117 -8.07 -0.03 7.43
N LEU A 118 -8.37 -1.33 7.59
CA LEU A 118 -9.68 -1.77 8.09
C LEU A 118 -9.95 -1.24 9.51
N TYR A 119 -8.93 -1.28 10.36
CA TYR A 119 -9.02 -0.71 11.70
C TYR A 119 -9.27 0.80 11.67
N LEU A 120 -8.53 1.54 10.82
CA LEU A 120 -8.72 2.99 10.69
C LEU A 120 -10.10 3.33 10.11
N LEU A 121 -10.59 2.58 9.11
CA LEU A 121 -11.95 2.72 8.58
C LEU A 121 -13.00 2.47 9.65
N TRP A 122 -12.80 1.46 10.51
CA TRP A 122 -13.72 1.18 11.61
C TRP A 122 -13.71 2.29 12.66
N VAL A 123 -12.55 2.85 12.99
CA VAL A 123 -12.45 3.99 13.92
C VAL A 123 -13.15 5.22 13.36
N GLU A 124 -12.96 5.51 12.08
CA GLU A 124 -13.52 6.67 11.37
C GLU A 124 -14.94 6.40 10.79
N ARG A 125 -15.58 5.28 11.14
CA ARG A 125 -16.88 4.85 10.56
C ARG A 125 -17.99 5.89 10.61
N ARG A 126 -17.95 6.81 11.60
CA ARG A 126 -18.94 7.88 11.70
C ARG A 126 -18.79 8.92 10.60
N ALA A 127 -17.56 9.23 10.21
CA ALA A 127 -17.29 10.14 9.10
C ALA A 127 -17.72 9.50 7.77
N TRP A 128 -17.47 8.19 7.57
CA TRP A 128 -17.90 7.45 6.39
C TRP A 128 -19.41 7.32 6.29
N ALA A 129 -20.10 7.10 7.42
CA ALA A 129 -21.56 7.02 7.46
C ALA A 129 -22.23 8.35 7.01
N GLY A 130 -21.57 9.49 7.24
CA GLY A 130 -22.03 10.79 6.74
C GLY A 130 -22.00 10.91 5.22
N LEU A 131 -21.08 10.24 4.54
CA LEU A 131 -20.98 10.22 3.07
C LEU A 131 -22.04 9.31 2.41
N LEU A 132 -22.53 8.30 3.14
CA LEU A 132 -23.51 7.33 2.65
C LEU A 132 -24.95 7.73 2.94
N ARG A 133 -25.17 8.74 3.78
CA ARG A 133 -26.51 9.30 4.03
C ARG A 133 -26.78 10.41 3.02
N ARG A 134 -27.60 10.09 2.03
CA ARG A 134 -28.37 11.08 1.26
C ARG A 134 -29.71 11.28 1.91
#